data_e3a983a7dbfa105df582af588aee82bb
#
_entry.id   e3a983a7dbfa105df582af588aee82bb
#
_cell.length_a   1.000
_cell.length_b   1.000
_cell.length_c   1.000
_cell.angle_alpha   90.00
_cell.angle_beta   90.00
_cell.angle_gamma   90.00
#
_symmetry.space_group_name_H-M   'P 1'
#
loop_
_entity.id
_entity.type
_entity.pdbx_description
1 polymer ?
#
loop_
_entity_poly.entity_id
_entity_poly.type
_entity_poly.pdbx_seq_one_letter_code
_entity_poly.pdbx_strand_id
1 'polypeptide(L)'
;LGIAERCIEIMCEYSMKHRDAFSKKLSEFGQIQRLIADSYTEWSAARSLVYSVASGINPENRNSLGAASAKLAATRMAENVSRNAIQVLGGYGYCREYPAERLHRDAILLSIGGGTNEAMMKNIVSDLRRIYGV
;
A
#
# COMPACT_ATOMS: atom_id res chain seq x y z
N LEU A 1 -0.72 -3.90 5.12
CA LEU A 1 -0.31 -4.87 4.08
C LEU A 1 -1.51 -5.58 3.48
N GLY A 2 -2.41 -6.17 4.29
CA GLY A 2 -3.55 -6.97 3.80
C GLY A 2 -4.53 -6.22 2.90
N ILE A 3 -4.79 -4.93 3.13
CA ILE A 3 -5.62 -4.12 2.23
C ILE A 3 -5.02 -4.11 0.82
N ALA A 4 -3.72 -3.84 0.71
CA ALA A 4 -3.04 -3.76 -0.58
C ALA A 4 -2.96 -5.14 -1.27
N GLU A 5 -2.68 -6.18 -0.51
CA GLU A 5 -2.69 -7.56 -1.01
C GLU A 5 -4.04 -7.92 -1.62
N ARG A 6 -5.13 -7.63 -0.91
CA ARG A 6 -6.49 -7.86 -1.43
C ARG A 6 -6.80 -7.01 -2.67
N CYS A 7 -6.33 -5.77 -2.73
CA CYS A 7 -6.47 -4.92 -3.90
C CYS A 7 -5.74 -5.50 -5.12
N ILE A 8 -4.53 -6.04 -4.94
CA ILE A 8 -3.76 -6.69 -6.00
C ILE A 8 -4.49 -7.93 -6.52
N GLU A 9 -5.00 -8.78 -5.62
CA GLU A 9 -5.81 -9.94 -6.01
C GLU A 9 -7.01 -9.54 -6.87
N ILE A 10 -7.77 -8.53 -6.42
CA ILE A 10 -8.95 -8.02 -7.15
C ILE A 10 -8.54 -7.48 -8.54
N MET A 11 -7.47 -6.71 -8.64
CA MET A 11 -6.96 -6.21 -9.92
C MET A 11 -6.62 -7.35 -10.88
N CYS A 12 -5.89 -8.36 -10.40
CA CYS A 12 -5.50 -9.52 -11.20
C CYS A 12 -6.74 -10.31 -11.63
N GLU A 13 -7.63 -10.64 -10.72
CA GLU A 13 -8.82 -11.41 -11.00
C GLU A 13 -9.72 -10.71 -12.02
N TYR A 14 -10.01 -9.43 -11.80
CA TYR A 14 -10.85 -8.64 -12.69
C TYR A 14 -10.24 -8.50 -14.08
N SER A 15 -8.97 -8.11 -14.19
CA SER A 15 -8.33 -7.80 -15.46
C SER A 15 -7.95 -9.03 -16.29
N MET A 16 -7.64 -10.16 -15.63
CA MET A 16 -7.19 -11.39 -16.29
C MET A 16 -8.34 -12.36 -16.61
N LYS A 17 -9.40 -12.34 -15.78
CA LYS A 17 -10.49 -13.33 -15.93
C LYS A 17 -11.81 -12.72 -16.39
N HIS A 18 -12.21 -11.59 -15.83
CA HIS A 18 -13.58 -11.09 -15.94
C HIS A 18 -13.77 -9.97 -16.96
N ARG A 19 -12.75 -9.18 -17.25
CA ARG A 19 -12.91 -7.99 -18.11
C ARG A 19 -12.20 -8.13 -19.43
N ASP A 20 -12.99 -8.09 -20.51
CA ASP A 20 -12.50 -7.93 -21.87
C ASP A 20 -12.74 -6.49 -22.36
N ALA A 21 -11.82 -5.96 -23.15
CA ALA A 21 -11.91 -4.69 -23.84
C ALA A 21 -11.22 -4.80 -25.19
N PHE A 22 -11.89 -4.31 -26.25
CA PHE A 22 -11.34 -4.36 -27.62
C PHE A 22 -10.84 -5.76 -28.03
N SER A 23 -11.62 -6.80 -27.73
CA SER A 23 -11.35 -8.21 -28.05
C SER A 23 -10.11 -8.82 -27.36
N LYS A 24 -9.65 -8.22 -26.25
CA LYS A 24 -8.51 -8.69 -25.43
C LYS A 24 -8.86 -8.64 -23.96
N LYS A 25 -8.15 -9.41 -23.13
CA LYS A 25 -8.19 -9.25 -21.68
C LYS A 25 -7.67 -7.88 -21.28
N LEU A 26 -8.30 -7.28 -20.27
CA LEU A 26 -7.87 -5.96 -19.79
C LEU A 26 -6.40 -5.95 -19.36
N SER A 27 -5.91 -7.06 -18.81
CA SER A 27 -4.51 -7.26 -18.42
C SER A 27 -3.49 -7.24 -19.57
N GLU A 28 -3.93 -7.29 -20.83
CA GLU A 28 -3.03 -7.20 -21.98
C GLU A 28 -2.66 -5.76 -22.38
N PHE A 29 -3.31 -4.77 -21.75
CA PHE A 29 -3.00 -3.36 -22.00
C PHE A 29 -1.87 -2.87 -21.09
N GLY A 30 -0.86 -2.22 -21.67
CA GLY A 30 0.34 -1.77 -20.96
C GLY A 30 0.07 -0.86 -19.75
N GLN A 31 -0.97 -0.01 -19.81
CA GLN A 31 -1.37 0.83 -18.68
C GLN A 31 -1.84 0.00 -17.48
N ILE A 32 -2.58 -1.09 -17.73
CA ILE A 32 -3.07 -1.99 -16.69
C ILE A 32 -1.92 -2.82 -16.12
N GLN A 33 -1.05 -3.34 -16.99
CA GLN A 33 0.16 -4.07 -16.59
C GLN A 33 1.03 -3.21 -15.67
N ARG A 34 1.23 -1.94 -16.02
CA ARG A 34 1.98 -1.00 -15.19
C ARG A 34 1.35 -0.83 -13.80
N LEU A 35 0.04 -0.56 -13.73
CA LEU A 35 -0.65 -0.37 -12.46
C LEU A 35 -0.53 -1.60 -11.54
N ILE A 36 -0.65 -2.80 -12.09
CA ILE A 36 -0.53 -4.04 -11.33
C ILE A 36 0.92 -4.27 -10.89
N ALA A 37 1.89 -4.07 -11.80
CA ALA A 37 3.31 -4.28 -11.51
C ALA A 37 3.82 -3.28 -10.46
N ASP A 38 3.51 -1.99 -10.60
CA ASP A 38 3.85 -0.95 -9.62
C ASP A 38 3.25 -1.29 -8.25
N SER A 39 1.97 -1.67 -8.21
CA SER A 39 1.28 -2.05 -6.97
C SER A 39 1.93 -3.24 -6.28
N TYR A 40 2.28 -4.28 -7.02
CA TYR A 40 2.96 -5.45 -6.45
C TYR A 40 4.36 -5.12 -5.94
N THR A 41 5.10 -4.29 -6.68
CA THR A 41 6.45 -3.87 -6.32
C THR A 41 6.44 -3.04 -5.04
N GLU A 42 5.54 -2.06 -4.93
CA GLU A 42 5.38 -1.25 -3.72
C GLU A 42 4.96 -2.09 -2.51
N TRP A 43 4.01 -3.00 -2.70
CA TRP A 43 3.58 -3.93 -1.65
C TRP A 43 4.71 -4.83 -1.18
N SER A 44 5.47 -5.42 -2.10
CA SER A 44 6.60 -6.31 -1.79
C SER A 44 7.70 -5.60 -1.01
N ALA A 45 8.04 -4.37 -1.41
CA ALA A 45 9.01 -3.53 -0.72
C ALA A 45 8.54 -3.16 0.70
N ALA A 46 7.31 -2.69 0.84
CA ALA A 46 6.74 -2.33 2.14
C ALA A 46 6.61 -3.55 3.06
N ARG A 47 6.23 -4.70 2.51
CA ARG A 47 6.16 -5.97 3.25
C ARG A 47 7.51 -6.36 3.80
N SER A 48 8.55 -6.33 2.99
CA SER A 48 9.92 -6.65 3.39
C SER A 48 10.39 -5.72 4.52
N LEU A 49 10.15 -4.41 4.40
CA LEU A 49 10.48 -3.45 5.44
C LEU A 49 9.74 -3.73 6.75
N VAL A 50 8.43 -3.93 6.69
CA VAL A 50 7.61 -4.19 7.90
C VAL A 50 8.07 -5.44 8.63
N TYR A 51 8.29 -6.55 7.92
CA TYR A 51 8.75 -7.79 8.54
C TYR A 51 10.19 -7.69 9.06
N SER A 52 11.08 -7.01 8.34
CA SER A 52 12.45 -6.76 8.81
C SER A 52 12.48 -5.95 10.11
N VAL A 53 11.67 -4.90 10.18
CA VAL A 53 11.55 -4.10 11.41
C VAL A 53 10.92 -4.91 12.53
N ALA A 54 9.83 -5.62 12.26
CA ALA A 54 9.10 -6.41 13.27
C ALA A 54 9.98 -7.51 13.89
N SER A 55 10.80 -8.17 13.10
CA SER A 55 11.70 -9.23 13.59
C SER A 55 12.83 -8.71 14.48
N GLY A 56 13.18 -7.44 14.39
CA GLY A 56 14.22 -6.79 15.20
C GLY A 56 13.71 -6.09 16.47
N ILE A 57 12.39 -6.01 16.68
CA ILE A 57 11.81 -5.35 17.87
C ILE A 57 11.79 -6.33 19.05
N ASN A 58 12.36 -5.89 20.18
CA ASN A 58 12.27 -6.58 21.46
C ASN A 58 12.21 -5.55 22.61
N PRO A 59 11.96 -5.97 23.87
CA PRO A 59 11.87 -5.05 25.03
C PRO A 59 13.09 -4.15 25.23
N GLU A 60 14.27 -4.61 24.83
CA GLU A 60 15.54 -3.91 24.98
C GLU A 60 15.84 -2.99 23.78
N ASN A 61 15.31 -3.33 22.60
CA ASN A 61 15.51 -2.58 21.35
C ASN A 61 14.16 -2.20 20.71
N ARG A 62 13.69 -1.00 21.03
CA ARG A 62 12.39 -0.51 20.53
C ARG A 62 12.39 -0.05 19.06
N ASN A 63 13.56 0.19 18.46
CA ASN A 63 13.71 0.61 17.06
C ASN A 63 12.63 1.62 16.59
N SER A 64 12.52 2.77 17.24
CA SER A 64 11.50 3.78 16.94
C SER A 64 11.59 4.29 15.50
N LEU A 65 12.80 4.50 14.98
CA LEU A 65 13.05 4.93 13.60
C LEU A 65 12.52 3.91 12.60
N GLY A 66 12.81 2.62 12.80
CA GLY A 66 12.33 1.55 11.94
C GLY A 66 10.81 1.44 11.98
N ALA A 67 10.20 1.49 13.16
CA ALA A 67 8.75 1.40 13.33
C ALA A 67 8.02 2.57 12.66
N ALA A 68 8.49 3.81 12.83
CA ALA A 68 7.91 4.97 12.16
C ALA A 68 8.06 4.90 10.62
N SER A 69 9.23 4.45 10.15
CA SER A 69 9.49 4.27 8.72
C SER A 69 8.61 3.18 8.09
N ALA A 70 8.47 2.04 8.76
CA ALA A 70 7.63 0.94 8.32
C ALA A 70 6.15 1.35 8.25
N LYS A 71 5.64 2.06 9.27
CA LYS A 71 4.28 2.59 9.28
C LYS A 71 4.04 3.57 8.14
N LEU A 72 4.93 4.54 7.96
CA LEU A 72 4.82 5.55 6.90
C LEU A 72 4.85 4.92 5.50
N ALA A 73 5.76 3.99 5.26
CA ALA A 73 5.87 3.28 3.98
C ALA A 73 4.62 2.43 3.70
N ALA A 74 4.17 1.65 4.69
CA ALA A 74 3.02 0.74 4.52
C ALA A 74 1.70 1.49 4.29
N THR A 75 1.48 2.63 4.94
CA THR A 75 0.25 3.42 4.76
C THR A 75 0.21 4.10 3.39
N ARG A 76 1.30 4.73 2.97
CA ARG A 76 1.39 5.34 1.64
C ARG A 76 1.21 4.32 0.52
N MET A 77 1.85 3.17 0.65
CA MET A 77 1.70 2.05 -0.27
C MET A 77 0.24 1.58 -0.33
N ALA A 78 -0.44 1.41 0.81
CA ALA A 78 -1.83 0.97 0.85
C ALA A 78 -2.79 1.95 0.14
N GLU A 79 -2.59 3.25 0.33
CA GLU A 79 -3.36 4.28 -0.39
C GLU A 79 -3.12 4.22 -1.91
N ASN A 80 -1.87 4.12 -2.33
CA ASN A 80 -1.50 4.04 -3.75
C ASN A 80 -2.11 2.79 -4.41
N VAL A 81 -1.89 1.63 -3.81
CA VAL A 81 -2.35 0.34 -4.35
C VAL A 81 -3.88 0.28 -4.41
N SER A 82 -4.57 0.76 -3.37
CA SER A 82 -6.03 0.78 -3.37
C SER A 82 -6.61 1.74 -4.40
N ARG A 83 -5.98 2.91 -4.62
CA ARG A 83 -6.33 3.82 -5.71
C ARG A 83 -6.12 3.18 -7.09
N ASN A 84 -5.02 2.46 -7.28
CA ASN A 84 -4.75 1.73 -8.51
C ASN A 84 -5.80 0.64 -8.76
N ALA A 85 -6.29 -0.03 -7.70
CA ALA A 85 -7.36 -1.01 -7.82
C ALA A 85 -8.66 -0.37 -8.34
N ILE A 86 -9.05 0.81 -7.82
CA ILE A 86 -10.20 1.56 -8.35
C ILE A 86 -9.97 1.88 -9.83
N GLN A 87 -8.78 2.34 -10.20
CA GLN A 87 -8.47 2.71 -11.58
C GLN A 87 -8.53 1.50 -12.54
N VAL A 88 -8.03 0.34 -12.14
CA VAL A 88 -8.09 -0.90 -12.94
C VAL A 88 -9.52 -1.38 -13.13
N LEU A 89 -10.35 -1.28 -12.10
CA LEU A 89 -11.76 -1.69 -12.17
C LEU A 89 -12.64 -0.65 -12.87
N GLY A 90 -12.20 0.62 -12.97
CA GLY A 90 -12.98 1.70 -13.55
C GLY A 90 -14.28 1.94 -12.77
N GLY A 91 -15.42 2.04 -13.45
CA GLY A 91 -16.73 2.26 -12.80
C GLY A 91 -17.06 1.24 -11.73
N TYR A 92 -16.69 -0.02 -11.92
CA TYR A 92 -16.88 -1.06 -10.90
C TYR A 92 -16.00 -0.87 -9.66
N GLY A 93 -14.86 -0.17 -9.77
CA GLY A 93 -14.04 0.18 -8.62
C GLY A 93 -14.66 1.28 -7.74
N TYR A 94 -15.50 2.12 -8.34
CA TYR A 94 -16.26 3.16 -7.63
C TYR A 94 -17.52 2.61 -6.96
N CYS A 95 -18.17 1.64 -7.59
CA CYS A 95 -19.42 1.05 -7.12
C CYS A 95 -19.17 0.00 -6.03
N ARG A 96 -20.24 -0.39 -5.29
CA ARG A 96 -20.15 -1.32 -4.15
C ARG A 96 -20.15 -2.80 -4.54
N GLU A 97 -20.28 -3.14 -5.82
CA GLU A 97 -20.23 -4.51 -6.32
C GLU A 97 -18.88 -5.17 -6.09
N TYR A 98 -17.81 -4.37 -6.10
CA TYR A 98 -16.48 -4.79 -5.70
C TYR A 98 -16.05 -4.08 -4.42
N PRO A 99 -15.27 -4.72 -3.55
CA PRO A 99 -14.86 -4.11 -2.28
C PRO A 99 -13.76 -3.05 -2.44
N ALA A 100 -13.35 -2.69 -3.66
CA ALA A 100 -12.25 -1.77 -3.92
C ALA A 100 -12.48 -0.38 -3.32
N GLU A 101 -13.69 0.18 -3.42
CA GLU A 101 -14.03 1.48 -2.84
C GLU A 101 -13.92 1.48 -1.31
N ARG A 102 -14.36 0.40 -0.65
CA ARG A 102 -14.25 0.25 0.80
C ARG A 102 -12.78 0.10 1.21
N LEU A 103 -12.01 -0.74 0.53
CA LEU A 103 -10.59 -0.93 0.80
C LEU A 103 -9.81 0.37 0.65
N HIS A 104 -10.18 1.22 -0.31
CA HIS A 104 -9.56 2.54 -0.48
C HIS A 104 -9.90 3.49 0.69
N ARG A 105 -11.16 3.55 1.12
CA ARG A 105 -11.55 4.32 2.31
C ARG A 105 -10.83 3.85 3.57
N ASP A 106 -10.72 2.54 3.75
CA ASP A 106 -10.01 1.93 4.88
C ASP A 106 -8.49 2.23 4.81
N ALA A 107 -7.90 2.27 3.61
CA ALA A 107 -6.49 2.65 3.42
C ALA A 107 -6.22 4.10 3.84
N ILE A 108 -7.09 5.05 3.48
CA ILE A 108 -6.98 6.46 3.87
C ILE A 108 -6.98 6.61 5.40
N LEU A 109 -7.82 5.84 6.11
CA LEU A 109 -7.86 5.88 7.58
C LEU A 109 -6.51 5.55 8.21
N LEU A 110 -5.72 4.68 7.59
CA LEU A 110 -4.41 4.28 8.13
C LEU A 110 -3.39 5.41 8.15
N SER A 111 -3.53 6.41 7.29
CA SER A 111 -2.69 7.62 7.33
C SER A 111 -2.97 8.53 8.52
N ILE A 112 -4.16 8.40 9.10
CA ILE A 112 -4.67 9.22 10.20
C ILE A 112 -4.56 8.45 11.52
N GLY A 113 -4.95 7.17 11.52
CA GLY A 113 -5.06 6.32 12.70
C GLY A 113 -3.71 5.81 13.23
N GLY A 114 -3.65 5.55 14.54
CA GLY A 114 -2.45 5.02 15.18
C GLY A 114 -1.24 5.96 15.17
N GLY A 115 -1.50 7.27 15.17
CA GLY A 115 -0.52 8.32 14.91
C GLY A 115 -0.46 8.65 13.41
N THR A 116 -0.63 9.93 13.07
CA THR A 116 -0.69 10.38 11.67
C THR A 116 0.64 10.17 10.93
N ASN A 117 0.58 10.17 9.60
CA ASN A 117 1.81 10.10 8.79
C ASN A 117 2.76 11.28 9.11
N GLU A 118 2.23 12.48 9.41
CA GLU A 118 3.01 13.66 9.83
C GLU A 118 3.73 13.41 11.16
N ALA A 119 3.07 12.73 12.12
CA ALA A 119 3.70 12.34 13.35
C ALA A 119 4.86 11.35 13.12
N MET A 120 4.69 10.40 12.19
CA MET A 120 5.77 9.49 11.80
C MET A 120 6.94 10.23 11.15
N MET A 121 6.68 11.18 10.25
CA MET A 121 7.72 12.01 9.63
C MET A 121 8.50 12.80 10.68
N LYS A 122 7.79 13.44 11.63
CA LYS A 122 8.43 14.15 12.76
C LYS A 122 9.34 13.22 13.57
N ASN A 123 8.84 12.03 13.91
CA ASN A 123 9.61 11.05 14.69
C ASN A 123 10.87 10.59 13.96
N ILE A 124 10.76 10.29 12.66
CA ILE A 124 11.91 9.93 11.80
C ILE A 124 12.96 11.02 11.81
N VAL A 125 12.58 12.28 11.58
CA VAL A 125 13.52 13.41 11.56
C VAL A 125 14.15 13.63 12.93
N SER A 126 13.40 13.47 14.02
CA SER A 126 13.91 13.57 15.38
C SER A 126 14.96 12.49 15.69
N ASP A 127 14.71 11.25 15.28
CA ASP A 127 15.63 10.15 15.46
C ASP A 127 16.91 10.32 14.60
N LEU A 128 16.76 10.79 13.36
CA LEU A 128 17.90 11.09 12.48
C LEU A 128 18.79 12.22 13.05
N ARG A 129 18.20 13.28 13.59
CA ARG A 129 18.97 14.33 14.26
C ARG A 129 19.83 13.77 15.39
N ARG A 130 19.27 12.86 16.20
CA ARG A 130 20.02 12.21 17.29
C ARG A 130 21.15 11.32 16.76
N ILE A 131 20.92 10.60 15.65
CA ILE A 131 21.91 9.69 15.04
C ILE A 131 23.07 10.48 14.42
N TYR A 132 22.78 11.57 13.72
CA TYR A 132 23.80 12.39 13.03
C TYR A 132 24.37 13.53 13.86
N GLY A 133 23.87 13.75 15.07
CA GLY A 133 24.41 14.78 15.99
C GLY A 133 24.12 16.23 15.55
N VAL A 134 22.99 16.46 14.88
CA VAL A 134 22.58 17.77 14.33
C VAL A 134 21.22 18.22 14.87
#